data_a6309cc445f7b8df270c6463d423c683
#
_entry.id   a6309cc445f7b8df270c6463d423c683
#
_cell.length_a   1.000
_cell.length_b   1.000
_cell.length_c   1.000
_cell.angle_alpha   90.00
_cell.angle_beta   90.00
_cell.angle_gamma   90.00
#
_symmetry.space_group_name_H-M   'P 1'
#
loop_
_entity.id
_entity.type
_entity.pdbx_description
1 polymer ?
#
loop_
_entity_poly.entity_id
_entity_poly.type
_entity_poly.pdbx_seq_one_letter_code
_entity_poly.pdbx_strand_id
1 'polypeptide(L)'
;MEVRIALVYPPPWKIGVAPGAKDGPPATYREGDLDADFYQTPYGLFALGAQAMRAGHQVKVLNLSSYGWERVEEIVAKLDADVWGMSCWTANRRGVRLVSEEIKRRHPKAHVVVGGPHATPLGPELLRDYAAVDTVCVGESDVTFLEIVDRLSKGEPTTKIAGTVYRDGEAVVEAPERKNVQDLDTLASPHLYFDTHILMTSRGCPWSCTFCGAETSWGRGFRANSVDYVLDAMEKVTARLPVKMIQIKDDTFTTHKKRVIELCRKIRERKLSFFWSCDTRVDLLSDELLREMRLAGCQRLSLGVESGSQRILDAIEKKISVAEILESTALAKSYGIKVRYYMMLGNRGETRESFQETLRFLEKAKPHEYVFSCLSIYPGTKDFHAAEKQGWLSRTEYFSGDFQELKTPFDADEPTLAMLNEWFAGHTGLQIGWRDGVAEYRSILEKLGDHHAAHMDLAGALYAAGDLDGAETHVLKALALDYPCPGLAYNHLACFAKERGDYDGMMDYFSKAAKIDPQHWILIQNVNAARAWFKNGGPVKKLPLDLVVRHDFQLLERTIQPTLPGPLPEDYAEWKAAPLPAEPATAYVKTPDVEGSTKGLDAKKRLRIVE
;
A
#
# COMPACT_ATOMS: atom_id res chain seq x y z
N MET A 1 -19.91 19.90 19.99
CA MET A 1 -20.98 19.29 19.15
C MET A 1 -20.37 18.18 18.33
N GLU A 2 -21.16 17.18 17.99
CA GLU A 2 -20.75 16.16 17.02
C GLU A 2 -20.53 16.80 15.64
N VAL A 3 -19.44 16.45 14.94
CA VAL A 3 -19.07 16.98 13.63
C VAL A 3 -19.17 15.86 12.61
N ARG A 4 -19.72 16.14 11.43
CA ARG A 4 -19.77 15.22 10.29
C ARG A 4 -18.55 15.45 9.41
N ILE A 5 -17.74 14.42 9.24
CA ILE A 5 -16.44 14.50 8.59
C ILE A 5 -16.41 13.60 7.36
N ALA A 6 -16.15 14.17 6.20
CA ALA A 6 -15.86 13.44 4.97
C ALA A 6 -14.34 13.45 4.73
N LEU A 7 -13.72 12.28 4.80
CA LEU A 7 -12.32 12.09 4.43
C LEU A 7 -12.24 11.52 3.03
N VAL A 8 -11.61 12.25 2.11
CA VAL A 8 -11.66 11.95 0.69
C VAL A 8 -10.28 11.71 0.12
N TYR A 9 -10.12 10.63 -0.63
CA TYR A 9 -9.00 10.45 -1.52
C TYR A 9 -9.43 10.87 -2.93
N PRO A 10 -9.07 12.09 -3.37
CA PRO A 10 -9.48 12.62 -4.66
C PRO A 10 -8.95 11.78 -5.82
N PRO A 11 -9.60 11.83 -7.00
CA PRO A 11 -9.10 11.16 -8.17
C PRO A 11 -7.68 11.63 -8.55
N PRO A 12 -6.84 10.76 -9.13
CA PRO A 12 -5.58 11.18 -9.71
C PRO A 12 -5.82 12.15 -10.89
N TRP A 13 -4.79 12.91 -11.25
CA TRP A 13 -4.85 14.04 -12.20
C TRP A 13 -5.56 13.77 -13.54
N LYS A 14 -5.75 12.53 -13.98
CA LYS A 14 -6.47 12.14 -15.22
C LYS A 14 -7.99 12.29 -15.18
N ILE A 15 -8.55 13.02 -14.24
CA ILE A 15 -9.98 13.35 -14.29
C ILE A 15 -10.24 14.13 -15.59
N GLY A 16 -11.16 13.62 -16.40
CA GLY A 16 -11.67 14.35 -17.55
C GLY A 16 -12.14 15.73 -17.10
N VAL A 17 -11.60 16.78 -17.69
CA VAL A 17 -11.90 18.14 -17.28
C VAL A 17 -13.31 18.49 -17.71
N ALA A 18 -14.01 19.24 -16.86
CA ALA A 18 -15.34 19.75 -17.17
C ALA A 18 -15.36 20.43 -18.56
N PRO A 19 -16.41 20.20 -19.36
CA PRO A 19 -16.52 20.84 -20.66
C PRO A 19 -16.37 22.35 -20.54
N GLY A 20 -15.32 22.93 -21.16
CA GLY A 20 -15.06 24.37 -21.16
C GLY A 20 -13.88 24.86 -20.33
N ALA A 21 -13.20 24.02 -19.59
CA ALA A 21 -11.95 24.41 -18.93
C ALA A 21 -10.81 24.54 -19.96
N LYS A 22 -10.15 25.69 -19.96
CA LYS A 22 -9.12 26.03 -20.98
C LYS A 22 -7.83 25.20 -20.86
N ASP A 23 -7.58 24.56 -19.72
CA ASP A 23 -6.33 23.91 -19.36
C ASP A 23 -6.50 22.43 -19.01
N GLY A 24 -7.47 21.75 -19.62
CA GLY A 24 -7.69 20.34 -19.42
C GLY A 24 -6.92 19.46 -20.40
N PRO A 25 -6.53 18.22 -19.99
CA PRO A 25 -6.06 17.24 -20.93
C PRO A 25 -7.12 17.01 -22.02
N PRO A 26 -6.73 16.69 -23.26
CA PRO A 26 -7.70 16.44 -24.33
C PRO A 26 -8.66 15.33 -23.91
N ALA A 27 -9.93 15.46 -24.27
CA ALA A 27 -11.07 14.62 -23.91
C ALA A 27 -10.98 13.12 -24.34
N THR A 28 -9.79 12.56 -24.45
CA THR A 28 -9.51 11.23 -24.98
C THR A 28 -9.18 10.17 -23.95
N TYR A 29 -9.28 10.49 -22.65
CA TYR A 29 -9.06 9.48 -21.62
C TYR A 29 -10.29 8.60 -21.46
N ARG A 30 -10.11 7.31 -21.71
CA ARG A 30 -11.12 6.29 -21.44
C ARG A 30 -11.12 5.97 -19.95
N GLU A 31 -12.28 5.62 -19.44
CA GLU A 31 -12.43 4.94 -18.15
C GLU A 31 -11.50 3.71 -18.17
N GLY A 32 -10.52 3.64 -17.25
CA GLY A 32 -9.50 2.60 -17.22
C GLY A 32 -8.07 3.03 -17.57
N ASP A 33 -7.85 4.22 -18.10
CA ASP A 33 -6.51 4.81 -18.32
C ASP A 33 -5.87 5.32 -17.01
N LEU A 34 -6.52 5.08 -15.90
CA LEU A 34 -5.99 5.35 -14.57
C LEU A 34 -4.86 4.35 -14.29
N ASP A 35 -3.70 4.88 -13.99
CA ASP A 35 -2.56 4.08 -13.60
C ASP A 35 -2.91 3.24 -12.37
N ALA A 36 -2.89 1.92 -12.51
CA ALA A 36 -3.22 0.99 -11.44
C ALA A 36 -2.34 1.16 -10.20
N ASP A 37 -1.15 1.76 -10.36
CA ASP A 37 -0.23 2.07 -9.27
C ASP A 37 -0.75 3.19 -8.35
N PHE A 38 -1.74 3.97 -8.79
CA PHE A 38 -2.39 5.02 -7.99
C PHE A 38 -3.68 4.56 -7.28
N TYR A 39 -4.14 3.33 -7.50
CA TYR A 39 -5.19 2.71 -6.69
C TYR A 39 -4.64 2.32 -5.33
N GLN A 40 -4.50 3.29 -4.46
CA GLN A 40 -4.06 3.01 -3.10
C GLN A 40 -5.23 3.05 -2.13
N THR A 41 -5.26 2.08 -1.22
CA THR A 41 -6.12 2.21 -0.04
C THR A 41 -5.66 3.44 0.74
N PRO A 42 -6.53 4.40 1.01
CA PRO A 42 -6.15 5.64 1.69
C PRO A 42 -5.96 5.41 3.21
N TYR A 43 -4.98 4.59 3.58
CA TYR A 43 -4.75 4.19 4.97
C TYR A 43 -4.57 5.39 5.92
N GLY A 44 -3.89 6.44 5.46
CA GLY A 44 -3.75 7.68 6.23
C GLY A 44 -5.10 8.31 6.59
N LEU A 45 -6.09 8.25 5.69
CA LEU A 45 -7.44 8.74 5.97
C LEU A 45 -8.18 7.83 6.94
N PHE A 46 -7.98 6.52 6.89
CA PHE A 46 -8.51 5.61 7.91
C PHE A 46 -7.90 5.89 9.29
N ALA A 47 -6.60 6.18 9.36
CA ALA A 47 -5.95 6.55 10.60
C ALA A 47 -6.55 7.83 11.20
N LEU A 48 -6.71 8.90 10.41
CA LEU A 48 -7.35 10.13 10.85
C LEU A 48 -8.82 9.91 11.25
N GLY A 49 -9.54 9.13 10.44
CA GLY A 49 -10.93 8.78 10.71
C GLY A 49 -11.10 8.04 12.03
N ALA A 50 -10.22 7.10 12.33
CA ALA A 50 -10.22 6.37 13.60
C ALA A 50 -10.04 7.30 14.81
N GLN A 51 -9.13 8.28 14.73
CA GLN A 51 -8.98 9.27 15.80
C GLN A 51 -10.27 10.07 16.01
N ALA A 52 -10.88 10.56 14.92
CA ALA A 52 -12.10 11.36 14.98
C ALA A 52 -13.31 10.54 15.48
N MET A 53 -13.45 9.29 15.05
CA MET A 53 -14.51 8.40 15.54
C MET A 53 -14.34 8.07 17.02
N ARG A 54 -13.11 7.80 17.48
CA ARG A 54 -12.82 7.62 18.90
C ARG A 54 -13.19 8.85 19.74
N ALA A 55 -13.05 10.05 19.15
CA ALA A 55 -13.46 11.31 19.79
C ALA A 55 -14.98 11.58 19.73
N GLY A 56 -15.77 10.71 19.12
CA GLY A 56 -17.24 10.81 19.07
C GLY A 56 -17.77 11.59 17.87
N HIS A 57 -17.01 11.73 16.79
CA HIS A 57 -17.45 12.35 15.56
C HIS A 57 -17.92 11.32 14.52
N GLN A 58 -18.80 11.75 13.61
CA GLN A 58 -19.22 10.91 12.48
C GLN A 58 -18.23 11.05 11.34
N VAL A 59 -17.75 9.93 10.81
CA VAL A 59 -16.73 9.92 9.75
C VAL A 59 -17.14 9.03 8.59
N LYS A 60 -16.96 9.54 7.38
CA LYS A 60 -16.99 8.76 6.14
C LYS A 60 -15.65 8.87 5.43
N VAL A 61 -15.11 7.74 4.97
CA VAL A 61 -13.91 7.72 4.15
C VAL A 61 -14.29 7.30 2.73
N LEU A 62 -14.03 8.16 1.76
CA LEU A 62 -14.39 7.98 0.37
C LEU A 62 -13.13 7.92 -0.50
N ASN A 63 -12.93 6.78 -1.17
CA ASN A 63 -11.92 6.68 -2.21
C ASN A 63 -12.56 6.98 -3.56
N LEU A 64 -12.26 8.16 -4.12
CA LEU A 64 -12.82 8.61 -5.39
C LEU A 64 -11.89 8.37 -6.58
N SER A 65 -10.78 7.66 -6.41
CA SER A 65 -9.72 7.52 -7.42
C SER A 65 -10.16 6.85 -8.72
N SER A 66 -11.28 6.12 -8.75
CA SER A 66 -11.79 5.44 -9.95
C SER A 66 -13.03 6.08 -10.55
N TYR A 67 -13.54 7.18 -9.98
CA TYR A 67 -14.73 7.82 -10.50
C TYR A 67 -14.40 8.93 -11.49
N GLY A 68 -15.19 9.02 -12.57
CA GLY A 68 -15.21 10.16 -13.46
C GLY A 68 -15.73 11.41 -12.76
N TRP A 69 -15.46 12.59 -13.35
CA TRP A 69 -15.76 13.87 -12.74
C TRP A 69 -17.25 14.05 -12.42
N GLU A 70 -18.14 13.71 -13.35
CA GLU A 70 -19.60 13.81 -13.15
C GLU A 70 -20.06 13.06 -11.89
N ARG A 71 -19.50 11.86 -11.67
CA ARG A 71 -19.83 11.08 -10.47
C ARG A 71 -19.27 11.71 -9.20
N VAL A 72 -18.10 12.31 -9.27
CA VAL A 72 -17.50 13.06 -8.14
C VAL A 72 -18.36 14.26 -7.77
N GLU A 73 -18.85 15.03 -8.76
CA GLU A 73 -19.78 16.15 -8.53
C GLU A 73 -21.08 15.70 -7.86
N GLU A 74 -21.66 14.58 -8.30
CA GLU A 74 -22.86 14.01 -7.66
C GLU A 74 -22.62 13.63 -6.19
N ILE A 75 -21.48 13.00 -5.91
CA ILE A 75 -21.10 12.56 -4.56
C ILE A 75 -20.95 13.79 -3.65
N VAL A 76 -20.21 14.80 -4.10
CA VAL A 76 -20.01 16.03 -3.34
C VAL A 76 -21.33 16.75 -3.12
N ALA A 77 -22.21 16.81 -4.13
CA ALA A 77 -23.49 17.51 -4.02
C ALA A 77 -24.44 16.86 -2.98
N LYS A 78 -24.38 15.53 -2.84
CA LYS A 78 -25.27 14.77 -1.95
C LYS A 78 -24.75 14.64 -0.52
N LEU A 79 -23.42 14.69 -0.34
CA LEU A 79 -22.81 14.46 0.97
C LEU A 79 -22.65 15.78 1.74
N ASP A 80 -23.55 16.00 2.70
CA ASP A 80 -23.50 17.18 3.56
C ASP A 80 -22.58 16.93 4.75
N ALA A 81 -21.34 17.42 4.71
CA ALA A 81 -20.34 17.31 5.76
C ALA A 81 -19.87 18.69 6.24
N ASP A 82 -19.60 18.80 7.54
CA ASP A 82 -19.11 20.03 8.16
C ASP A 82 -17.62 20.25 7.89
N VAL A 83 -16.86 19.13 7.82
CA VAL A 83 -15.41 19.10 7.54
C VAL A 83 -15.11 18.12 6.41
N TRP A 84 -14.34 18.58 5.45
CA TRP A 84 -13.82 17.76 4.36
C TRP A 84 -12.29 17.69 4.45
N GLY A 85 -11.77 16.50 4.74
CA GLY A 85 -10.33 16.24 4.79
C GLY A 85 -9.88 15.51 3.53
N MET A 86 -8.81 15.98 2.88
CA MET A 86 -8.29 15.36 1.65
C MET A 86 -6.82 14.99 1.76
N SER A 87 -6.48 13.81 1.25
CA SER A 87 -5.09 13.39 1.11
C SER A 87 -4.52 13.81 -0.23
N CYS A 88 -3.52 14.69 -0.20
CA CYS A 88 -2.85 15.22 -1.39
C CYS A 88 -1.52 14.51 -1.63
N TRP A 89 -1.48 13.76 -2.72
CA TRP A 89 -0.28 13.19 -3.34
C TRP A 89 0.06 13.98 -4.59
N THR A 90 1.28 13.90 -5.06
CA THR A 90 1.65 14.60 -6.30
C THR A 90 0.78 14.16 -7.48
N ALA A 91 0.42 12.86 -7.51
CA ALA A 91 -0.41 12.30 -8.57
C ALA A 91 -1.87 12.81 -8.57
N ASN A 92 -2.46 13.11 -7.40
CA ASN A 92 -3.85 13.54 -7.32
C ASN A 92 -4.05 15.03 -6.99
N ARG A 93 -2.99 15.84 -7.03
CA ARG A 93 -3.03 17.26 -6.65
C ARG A 93 -4.09 18.07 -7.42
N ARG A 94 -4.29 17.78 -8.72
CA ARG A 94 -5.35 18.40 -9.52
C ARG A 94 -6.74 17.99 -9.05
N GLY A 95 -6.93 16.70 -8.73
CA GLY A 95 -8.17 16.21 -8.14
C GLY A 95 -8.48 16.89 -6.80
N VAL A 96 -7.46 17.12 -5.96
CA VAL A 96 -7.61 17.89 -4.72
C VAL A 96 -8.12 19.30 -5.01
N ARG A 97 -7.55 20.02 -5.98
CA ARG A 97 -8.02 21.36 -6.37
C ARG A 97 -9.47 21.34 -6.82
N LEU A 98 -9.80 20.52 -7.83
CA LEU A 98 -11.14 20.46 -8.40
C LEU A 98 -12.21 20.04 -7.39
N VAL A 99 -11.90 19.03 -6.56
CA VAL A 99 -12.82 18.57 -5.52
C VAL A 99 -13.02 19.65 -4.44
N SER A 100 -11.97 20.37 -4.04
CA SER A 100 -12.10 21.46 -3.05
C SER A 100 -12.94 22.63 -3.59
N GLU A 101 -12.78 22.99 -4.85
CA GLU A 101 -13.60 24.02 -5.52
C GLU A 101 -15.06 23.60 -5.59
N GLU A 102 -15.36 22.34 -5.93
CA GLU A 102 -16.71 21.79 -5.97
C GLU A 102 -17.34 21.74 -4.58
N ILE A 103 -16.59 21.34 -3.55
CA ILE A 103 -17.05 21.38 -2.16
C ILE A 103 -17.47 22.79 -1.77
N LYS A 104 -16.63 23.79 -2.00
CA LYS A 104 -16.95 25.18 -1.65
C LYS A 104 -18.13 25.73 -2.45
N ARG A 105 -18.29 25.30 -3.71
CA ARG A 105 -19.43 25.68 -4.54
C ARG A 105 -20.75 25.12 -3.99
N ARG A 106 -20.77 23.88 -3.51
CA ARG A 106 -21.98 23.21 -2.99
C ARG A 106 -22.22 23.50 -1.50
N HIS A 107 -21.14 23.52 -0.73
CA HIS A 107 -21.14 23.64 0.73
C HIS A 107 -20.23 24.79 1.17
N PRO A 108 -20.58 26.06 0.93
CA PRO A 108 -19.68 27.21 1.15
C PRO A 108 -19.24 27.38 2.61
N LYS A 109 -19.98 26.81 3.57
CA LYS A 109 -19.64 26.85 5.00
C LYS A 109 -18.76 25.68 5.46
N ALA A 110 -18.63 24.64 4.65
CA ALA A 110 -17.79 23.48 5.00
C ALA A 110 -16.34 23.88 5.12
N HIS A 111 -15.63 23.34 6.12
CA HIS A 111 -14.20 23.55 6.31
C HIS A 111 -13.40 22.52 5.52
N VAL A 112 -12.54 22.96 4.62
CA VAL A 112 -11.74 22.11 3.75
C VAL A 112 -10.30 22.04 4.26
N VAL A 113 -9.87 20.83 4.64
CA VAL A 113 -8.53 20.53 5.15
C VAL A 113 -7.79 19.65 4.16
N VAL A 114 -6.57 20.01 3.81
CA VAL A 114 -5.70 19.21 2.93
C VAL A 114 -4.44 18.83 3.69
N GLY A 115 -4.02 17.60 3.57
CA GLY A 115 -2.75 17.10 4.11
C GLY A 115 -2.14 16.06 3.17
N GLY A 116 -1.06 15.41 3.62
CA GLY A 116 -0.41 14.34 2.88
C GLY A 116 0.96 14.73 2.31
N PRO A 117 1.62 13.78 1.61
CA PRO A 117 3.04 13.93 1.26
C PRO A 117 3.34 15.05 0.25
N HIS A 118 2.38 15.45 -0.58
CA HIS A 118 2.55 16.61 -1.46
C HIS A 118 2.30 17.93 -0.72
N ALA A 119 1.29 17.96 0.14
CA ALA A 119 0.93 19.15 0.89
C ALA A 119 1.97 19.52 1.96
N THR A 120 2.66 18.54 2.53
CA THR A 120 3.66 18.77 3.59
C THR A 120 4.79 19.70 3.16
N PRO A 121 5.52 19.46 2.05
CA PRO A 121 6.62 20.33 1.65
C PRO A 121 6.19 21.59 0.87
N LEU A 122 4.95 21.67 0.42
CA LEU A 122 4.42 22.75 -0.43
C LEU A 122 3.18 23.43 0.19
N GLY A 123 3.01 23.33 1.51
CA GLY A 123 1.82 23.84 2.20
C GLY A 123 1.49 25.31 1.93
N PRO A 124 2.45 26.25 2.04
CA PRO A 124 2.21 27.66 1.74
C PRO A 124 1.83 27.91 0.30
N GLU A 125 2.52 27.26 -0.66
CA GLU A 125 2.24 27.38 -2.09
C GLU A 125 0.86 26.79 -2.41
N LEU A 126 0.53 25.63 -1.86
CA LEU A 126 -0.77 24.98 -2.05
C LEU A 126 -1.90 25.90 -1.55
N LEU A 127 -1.74 26.46 -0.36
CA LEU A 127 -2.78 27.34 0.19
C LEU A 127 -2.92 28.64 -0.60
N ARG A 128 -1.84 29.19 -1.20
CA ARG A 128 -1.93 30.35 -2.10
C ARG A 128 -2.66 30.03 -3.39
N ASP A 129 -2.38 28.86 -3.98
CA ASP A 129 -2.89 28.46 -5.29
C ASP A 129 -4.33 27.89 -5.23
N TYR A 130 -4.68 27.18 -4.13
CA TYR A 130 -5.99 26.54 -3.98
C TYR A 130 -6.90 27.35 -3.05
N ALA A 131 -7.59 28.35 -3.63
CA ALA A 131 -8.45 29.27 -2.87
C ALA A 131 -9.57 28.59 -2.05
N ALA A 132 -9.99 27.41 -2.49
CA ALA A 132 -11.04 26.63 -1.84
C ALA A 132 -10.57 25.83 -0.61
N VAL A 133 -9.25 25.77 -0.34
CA VAL A 133 -8.69 25.11 0.83
C VAL A 133 -8.59 26.09 1.98
N ASP A 134 -9.09 25.75 3.16
CA ASP A 134 -9.07 26.61 4.36
C ASP A 134 -7.80 26.38 5.18
N THR A 135 -7.37 25.11 5.34
CA THR A 135 -6.22 24.75 6.18
C THR A 135 -5.42 23.64 5.52
N VAL A 136 -4.10 23.73 5.57
CA VAL A 136 -3.18 22.66 5.18
C VAL A 136 -2.53 22.07 6.43
N CYS A 137 -2.61 20.75 6.59
CA CYS A 137 -1.86 20.01 7.61
C CYS A 137 -0.49 19.63 7.07
N VAL A 138 0.55 19.91 7.83
CA VAL A 138 1.96 19.65 7.51
C VAL A 138 2.52 18.58 8.44
N GLY A 139 3.18 17.58 7.86
CA GLY A 139 3.74 16.45 8.61
C GLY A 139 2.68 15.45 9.10
N GLU A 140 2.96 14.82 10.24
CA GLU A 140 2.07 13.84 10.85
C GLU A 140 0.82 14.52 11.41
N SER A 141 -0.35 14.13 10.91
CA SER A 141 -1.57 14.91 11.08
C SER A 141 -2.59 14.31 12.05
N ASP A 142 -2.32 13.16 12.67
CA ASP A 142 -3.28 12.48 13.57
C ASP A 142 -3.80 13.41 14.68
N VAL A 143 -2.91 14.13 15.35
CA VAL A 143 -3.25 15.09 16.42
C VAL A 143 -3.70 16.44 15.84
N THR A 144 -3.03 16.90 14.78
CA THR A 144 -3.32 18.20 14.14
C THR A 144 -4.75 18.22 13.58
N PHE A 145 -5.14 17.17 12.85
CA PHE A 145 -6.48 17.08 12.29
C PHE A 145 -7.55 17.00 13.37
N LEU A 146 -7.31 16.21 14.41
CA LEU A 146 -8.24 16.11 15.54
C LEU A 146 -8.42 17.45 16.26
N GLU A 147 -7.34 18.22 16.45
CA GLU A 147 -7.42 19.58 17.06
C GLU A 147 -8.23 20.54 16.19
N ILE A 148 -8.08 20.48 14.85
CA ILE A 148 -8.92 21.27 13.92
C ILE A 148 -10.40 20.94 14.12
N VAL A 149 -10.74 19.65 14.11
CA VAL A 149 -12.12 19.17 14.29
C VAL A 149 -12.68 19.58 15.65
N ASP A 150 -11.89 19.44 16.71
CA ASP A 150 -12.28 19.82 18.07
C ASP A 150 -12.60 21.33 18.17
N ARG A 151 -11.75 22.20 17.61
CA ARG A 151 -12.02 23.65 17.57
C ARG A 151 -13.28 23.99 16.77
N LEU A 152 -13.45 23.37 15.60
CA LEU A 152 -14.66 23.57 14.80
C LEU A 152 -15.91 23.13 15.55
N SER A 153 -15.85 22.03 16.30
CA SER A 153 -16.96 21.54 17.13
C SER A 153 -17.40 22.53 18.21
N LYS A 154 -16.49 23.39 18.63
CA LYS A 154 -16.68 24.43 19.66
C LYS A 154 -16.94 25.82 19.05
N GLY A 155 -16.89 25.96 17.73
CA GLY A 155 -16.97 27.25 17.05
C GLY A 155 -15.73 28.14 17.25
N GLU A 156 -14.60 27.53 17.57
CA GLU A 156 -13.32 28.22 17.79
C GLU A 156 -12.54 28.38 16.48
N PRO A 157 -11.67 29.40 16.36
CA PRO A 157 -10.83 29.58 15.19
C PRO A 157 -9.86 28.41 14.99
N THR A 158 -9.65 27.99 13.73
CA THR A 158 -8.69 26.96 13.34
C THR A 158 -7.28 27.51 13.03
N THR A 159 -7.07 28.79 13.25
CA THR A 159 -5.77 29.46 13.11
C THR A 159 -4.83 29.13 14.25
N LYS A 160 -3.50 29.22 14.02
CA LYS A 160 -2.45 29.03 15.04
C LYS A 160 -2.41 27.61 15.65
N ILE A 161 -2.89 26.61 14.93
CA ILE A 161 -2.75 25.21 15.32
C ILE A 161 -1.37 24.74 14.88
N ALA A 162 -0.59 24.15 15.77
CA ALA A 162 0.73 23.61 15.42
C ALA A 162 0.63 22.54 14.31
N GLY A 163 1.53 22.57 13.32
CA GLY A 163 1.52 21.68 12.18
C GLY A 163 0.48 22.06 11.10
N THR A 164 0.09 23.35 11.03
CA THR A 164 -0.82 23.83 9.98
C THR A 164 -0.23 25.00 9.20
N VAL A 165 -0.70 25.16 7.97
CA VAL A 165 -0.66 26.41 7.22
C VAL A 165 -2.09 26.91 7.08
N TYR A 166 -2.32 28.17 7.36
CA TYR A 166 -3.65 28.79 7.39
C TYR A 166 -3.63 30.21 6.83
N ARG A 167 -4.83 30.78 6.55
CA ARG A 167 -4.98 32.18 6.15
C ARG A 167 -5.22 33.07 7.37
N ASP A 168 -4.52 34.19 7.43
CA ASP A 168 -4.78 35.28 8.39
C ASP A 168 -5.02 36.56 7.57
N GLY A 169 -6.29 36.83 7.27
CA GLY A 169 -6.67 37.78 6.24
C GLY A 169 -6.18 37.32 4.86
N GLU A 170 -5.41 38.18 4.18
CA GLU A 170 -4.79 37.84 2.89
C GLU A 170 -3.44 37.08 3.03
N ALA A 171 -2.89 37.04 4.22
CA ALA A 171 -1.60 36.41 4.47
C ALA A 171 -1.74 34.88 4.62
N VAL A 172 -0.79 34.14 4.04
CA VAL A 172 -0.60 32.71 4.30
C VAL A 172 0.47 32.57 5.39
N VAL A 173 0.09 31.94 6.50
CA VAL A 173 0.91 31.81 7.70
C VAL A 173 1.19 30.35 8.00
N GLU A 174 2.45 30.01 8.25
CA GLU A 174 2.85 28.72 8.78
C GLU A 174 2.85 28.78 10.31
N ALA A 175 2.10 27.88 10.94
CA ALA A 175 2.16 27.67 12.37
C ALA A 175 3.45 26.91 12.76
N PRO A 176 3.86 26.93 14.04
CA PRO A 176 4.97 26.11 14.49
C PRO A 176 4.79 24.63 14.15
N GLU A 177 5.89 23.95 13.86
CA GLU A 177 5.90 22.52 13.60
C GLU A 177 5.33 21.73 14.79
N ARG A 178 4.52 20.72 14.51
CA ARG A 178 4.04 19.78 15.53
C ARG A 178 5.02 18.61 15.65
N LYS A 179 5.39 18.28 16.87
CA LYS A 179 6.20 17.07 17.13
C LYS A 179 5.42 15.82 16.79
N ASN A 180 6.08 14.89 16.15
CA ASN A 180 5.51 13.58 15.81
C ASN A 180 5.13 12.78 17.06
N VAL A 181 4.05 11.99 16.98
CA VAL A 181 3.61 11.10 18.05
C VAL A 181 4.70 10.06 18.31
N GLN A 182 5.22 10.00 19.53
CA GLN A 182 6.32 9.10 19.87
C GLN A 182 5.84 7.67 20.17
N ASP A 183 4.76 7.55 20.91
CA ASP A 183 4.12 6.27 21.22
C ASP A 183 2.91 6.06 20.29
N LEU A 184 3.11 5.26 19.25
CA LEU A 184 2.07 5.00 18.24
C LEU A 184 0.89 4.18 18.79
N ASP A 185 1.06 3.48 19.92
CA ASP A 185 -0.02 2.71 20.55
C ASP A 185 -1.09 3.59 21.18
N THR A 186 -0.78 4.88 21.38
CA THR A 186 -1.77 5.87 21.84
C THR A 186 -2.78 6.26 20.78
N LEU A 187 -2.50 5.94 19.51
CA LEU A 187 -3.41 6.21 18.39
C LEU A 187 -4.47 5.11 18.27
N ALA A 188 -5.69 5.50 17.92
CA ALA A 188 -6.76 4.55 17.63
C ALA A 188 -6.41 3.68 16.43
N SER A 189 -6.60 2.37 16.55
CA SER A 189 -6.38 1.45 15.45
C SER A 189 -7.46 1.63 14.37
N PRO A 190 -7.08 1.89 13.11
CA PRO A 190 -8.05 1.98 12.01
C PRO A 190 -8.91 0.73 11.85
N HIS A 191 -8.37 -0.45 12.20
CA HIS A 191 -9.04 -1.74 12.07
C HIS A 191 -10.19 -1.96 13.07
N LEU A 192 -10.36 -1.05 14.04
CA LEU A 192 -11.56 -1.02 14.88
C LEU A 192 -12.78 -0.49 14.12
N TYR A 193 -12.55 0.39 13.15
CA TYR A 193 -13.58 1.19 12.51
C TYR A 193 -13.76 0.88 11.02
N PHE A 194 -12.69 0.45 10.34
CA PHE A 194 -12.66 0.28 8.89
C PHE A 194 -12.21 -1.11 8.47
N ASP A 195 -12.83 -1.64 7.42
CA ASP A 195 -12.42 -2.90 6.82
C ASP A 195 -11.30 -2.65 5.81
N THR A 196 -10.08 -2.97 6.20
CA THR A 196 -8.90 -2.86 5.35
C THR A 196 -7.92 -3.99 5.66
N HIS A 197 -7.30 -4.55 4.63
CA HIS A 197 -6.26 -5.56 4.74
C HIS A 197 -4.85 -4.95 4.81
N ILE A 198 -4.75 -3.63 4.69
CA ILE A 198 -3.48 -2.91 4.81
C ILE A 198 -3.25 -2.59 6.28
N LEU A 199 -2.03 -2.83 6.72
CA LEU A 199 -1.56 -2.54 8.06
C LEU A 199 -0.27 -1.71 7.98
N MET A 200 -0.21 -0.61 8.71
CA MET A 200 1.02 0.11 9.00
C MET A 200 1.39 -0.13 10.46
N THR A 201 2.55 -0.69 10.69
CA THR A 201 3.03 -1.06 12.04
C THR A 201 4.13 -0.17 12.55
N SER A 202 4.66 0.68 11.67
CA SER A 202 5.72 1.64 11.98
C SER A 202 5.63 2.85 11.05
N ARG A 203 6.29 3.93 11.44
CA ARG A 203 6.41 5.17 10.68
C ARG A 203 7.86 5.63 10.61
N GLY A 204 8.28 6.02 9.42
CA GLY A 204 9.61 6.55 9.14
C GLY A 204 10.66 5.49 8.83
N CYS A 205 11.73 5.97 8.24
CA CYS A 205 12.85 5.19 7.75
C CYS A 205 14.16 5.89 8.14
N PRO A 206 15.14 5.18 8.74
CA PRO A 206 16.39 5.82 9.18
C PRO A 206 17.37 6.11 8.03
N TRP A 207 17.08 5.62 6.82
CA TRP A 207 17.91 5.86 5.63
C TRP A 207 17.51 7.15 4.91
N SER A 208 18.42 7.65 4.08
CA SER A 208 18.29 8.96 3.43
C SER A 208 18.51 8.90 1.93
N CYS A 209 17.88 7.92 1.25
CA CYS A 209 17.89 7.82 -0.21
C CYS A 209 17.41 9.12 -0.85
N THR A 210 18.07 9.58 -1.93
CA THR A 210 17.89 10.94 -2.45
C THR A 210 16.50 11.23 -2.98
N PHE A 211 15.82 10.21 -3.51
CA PHE A 211 14.50 10.29 -4.15
C PHE A 211 13.32 10.10 -3.17
N CYS A 212 13.60 9.64 -1.94
CA CYS A 212 12.57 9.11 -1.06
C CYS A 212 11.89 10.20 -0.22
N GLY A 213 10.54 10.23 -0.25
CA GLY A 213 9.71 11.15 0.51
C GLY A 213 9.42 10.73 1.96
N ALA A 214 9.93 9.60 2.44
CA ALA A 214 9.65 9.14 3.81
C ALA A 214 10.16 10.13 4.87
N GLU A 215 11.35 10.72 4.67
CA GLU A 215 11.91 11.75 5.56
C GLU A 215 11.02 13.02 5.59
N THR A 216 10.49 13.41 4.42
CA THR A 216 9.60 14.57 4.31
C THR A 216 8.28 14.36 5.06
N SER A 217 7.73 13.13 5.03
CA SER A 217 6.44 12.81 5.64
C SER A 217 6.53 12.57 7.15
N TRP A 218 7.57 11.87 7.61
CA TRP A 218 7.68 11.37 8.98
C TRP A 218 8.84 11.97 9.78
N GLY A 219 9.69 12.80 9.16
CA GLY A 219 10.99 13.15 9.70
C GLY A 219 11.97 11.99 9.73
N ARG A 220 13.20 12.23 10.15
CA ARG A 220 14.21 11.17 10.33
C ARG A 220 13.91 10.34 11.57
N GLY A 221 14.01 9.05 11.42
CA GLY A 221 13.90 8.11 12.53
C GLY A 221 12.94 6.96 12.23
N PHE A 222 12.70 6.16 13.25
CA PHE A 222 11.83 5.00 13.18
C PHE A 222 11.03 4.91 14.48
N ARG A 223 9.72 4.83 14.37
CA ARG A 223 8.79 4.63 15.48
C ARG A 223 7.86 3.48 15.12
N ALA A 224 7.52 2.63 16.06
CA ALA A 224 6.70 1.46 15.79
C ALA A 224 5.69 1.22 16.90
N ASN A 225 4.56 0.61 16.52
CA ASN A 225 3.62 0.05 17.47
C ASN A 225 4.25 -1.14 18.21
N SER A 226 3.76 -1.43 19.40
CA SER A 226 4.13 -2.65 20.11
C SER A 226 3.71 -3.90 19.35
N VAL A 227 4.35 -5.02 19.66
CA VAL A 227 3.99 -6.31 19.06
C VAL A 227 2.55 -6.69 19.38
N ASP A 228 2.07 -6.41 20.59
CA ASP A 228 0.70 -6.76 20.98
C ASP A 228 -0.34 -5.90 20.26
N TYR A 229 -0.11 -4.60 20.07
CA TYR A 229 -0.96 -3.75 19.23
C TYR A 229 -1.08 -4.28 17.79
N VAL A 230 0.05 -4.68 17.19
CA VAL A 230 0.08 -5.22 15.81
C VAL A 230 -0.68 -6.54 15.73
N LEU A 231 -0.51 -7.43 16.70
CA LEU A 231 -1.22 -8.71 16.75
C LEU A 231 -2.73 -8.51 16.86
N ASP A 232 -3.19 -7.61 17.73
CA ASP A 232 -4.61 -7.32 17.89
C ASP A 232 -5.21 -6.74 16.59
N ALA A 233 -4.46 -5.90 15.87
CA ALA A 233 -4.87 -5.41 14.56
C ALA A 233 -4.96 -6.54 13.52
N MET A 234 -3.96 -7.45 13.48
CA MET A 234 -3.96 -8.61 12.58
C MET A 234 -5.15 -9.55 12.84
N GLU A 235 -5.46 -9.82 14.11
CA GLU A 235 -6.63 -10.63 14.49
C GLU A 235 -7.94 -10.01 14.00
N LYS A 236 -8.12 -8.70 14.16
CA LYS A 236 -9.31 -7.98 13.68
C LYS A 236 -9.44 -8.04 12.16
N VAL A 237 -8.34 -7.81 11.43
CA VAL A 237 -8.31 -7.90 9.97
C VAL A 237 -8.74 -9.29 9.50
N THR A 238 -8.13 -10.33 10.05
CA THR A 238 -8.38 -11.72 9.62
C THR A 238 -9.74 -12.26 10.04
N ALA A 239 -10.35 -11.69 11.08
CA ALA A 239 -11.71 -12.03 11.48
C ALA A 239 -12.77 -11.45 10.54
N ARG A 240 -12.49 -10.32 9.89
CA ARG A 240 -13.45 -9.60 9.04
C ARG A 240 -13.33 -9.94 7.55
N LEU A 241 -12.11 -10.24 7.08
CA LEU A 241 -11.89 -10.49 5.66
C LEU A 241 -12.26 -11.92 5.27
N PRO A 242 -12.90 -12.10 4.10
CA PRO A 242 -13.23 -13.44 3.56
C PRO A 242 -11.96 -14.24 3.21
N VAL A 243 -10.88 -13.56 2.85
CA VAL A 243 -9.57 -14.16 2.58
C VAL A 243 -8.56 -13.61 3.57
N LYS A 244 -7.85 -14.50 4.25
CA LYS A 244 -6.91 -14.15 5.31
C LYS A 244 -5.58 -13.70 4.72
N MET A 245 -5.50 -12.44 4.35
CA MET A 245 -4.33 -11.81 3.78
C MET A 245 -4.13 -10.42 4.38
N ILE A 246 -2.88 -10.08 4.72
CA ILE A 246 -2.49 -8.78 5.24
C ILE A 246 -1.32 -8.23 4.41
N GLN A 247 -1.40 -6.95 4.05
CA GLN A 247 -0.28 -6.22 3.46
C GLN A 247 0.27 -5.22 4.49
N ILE A 248 1.48 -5.46 4.95
CA ILE A 248 2.19 -4.52 5.82
C ILE A 248 2.88 -3.49 4.92
N LYS A 249 2.46 -2.23 5.03
CA LYS A 249 2.91 -1.10 4.21
C LYS A 249 3.75 -0.10 4.99
N ASP A 250 4.65 -0.60 5.83
CA ASP A 250 5.67 0.21 6.48
C ASP A 250 6.72 0.67 5.46
N ASP A 251 7.32 1.83 5.66
CA ASP A 251 8.44 2.30 4.82
C ASP A 251 9.59 1.28 4.78
N THR A 252 9.84 0.59 5.90
CA THR A 252 10.80 -0.52 6.00
C THR A 252 10.47 -1.39 7.21
N PHE A 253 9.69 -2.44 7.00
CA PHE A 253 9.14 -3.27 8.08
C PHE A 253 10.21 -3.92 8.97
N THR A 254 11.31 -4.39 8.39
CA THR A 254 12.34 -5.15 9.11
C THR A 254 13.42 -4.28 9.79
N THR A 255 13.21 -2.97 9.88
CA THR A 255 14.15 -2.03 10.54
C THR A 255 14.54 -2.49 11.95
N HIS A 256 13.59 -3.03 12.70
CA HIS A 256 13.84 -3.58 14.03
C HIS A 256 13.66 -5.10 14.03
N LYS A 257 14.69 -5.85 13.61
CA LYS A 257 14.67 -7.31 13.41
C LYS A 257 14.10 -8.07 14.61
N LYS A 258 14.53 -7.75 15.84
CA LYS A 258 14.08 -8.44 17.08
C LYS A 258 12.57 -8.32 17.27
N ARG A 259 11.98 -7.13 17.00
CA ARG A 259 10.54 -6.91 17.07
C ARG A 259 9.79 -7.79 16.06
N VAL A 260 10.30 -7.90 14.83
CA VAL A 260 9.66 -8.73 13.79
C VAL A 260 9.74 -10.20 14.14
N ILE A 261 10.88 -10.68 14.65
CA ILE A 261 11.05 -12.07 15.11
C ILE A 261 10.06 -12.37 16.26
N GLU A 262 9.96 -11.46 17.23
CA GLU A 262 9.00 -11.59 18.34
C GLU A 262 7.55 -11.64 17.82
N LEU A 263 7.17 -10.75 16.90
CA LEU A 263 5.86 -10.76 16.26
C LEU A 263 5.58 -12.12 15.60
N CYS A 264 6.50 -12.62 14.80
CA CYS A 264 6.37 -13.90 14.12
C CYS A 264 6.20 -15.07 15.09
N ARG A 265 6.95 -15.09 16.19
CA ARG A 265 6.81 -16.11 17.23
C ARG A 265 5.45 -16.04 17.90
N LYS A 266 4.98 -14.87 18.29
CA LYS A 266 3.66 -14.67 18.89
C LYS A 266 2.51 -15.00 17.92
N ILE A 267 2.62 -14.74 16.62
CA ILE A 267 1.65 -15.19 15.61
C ILE A 267 1.49 -16.70 15.68
N ARG A 268 2.59 -17.44 15.73
CA ARG A 268 2.57 -18.92 15.82
C ARG A 268 2.07 -19.42 17.18
N GLU A 269 2.48 -18.80 18.29
CA GLU A 269 2.02 -19.14 19.64
C GLU A 269 0.51 -18.97 19.79
N ARG A 270 -0.07 -17.90 19.23
CA ARG A 270 -1.52 -17.66 19.19
C ARG A 270 -2.23 -18.50 18.12
N LYS A 271 -1.50 -19.30 17.34
CA LYS A 271 -2.03 -20.15 16.24
C LYS A 271 -2.84 -19.33 15.22
N LEU A 272 -2.42 -18.11 14.95
CA LEU A 272 -3.07 -17.28 13.94
C LEU A 272 -2.72 -17.81 12.56
N SER A 273 -3.75 -18.08 11.75
CA SER A 273 -3.60 -18.67 10.42
C SER A 273 -4.02 -17.66 9.35
N PHE A 274 -3.04 -17.04 8.71
CA PHE A 274 -3.21 -16.07 7.62
C PHE A 274 -1.90 -15.90 6.84
N PHE A 275 -2.00 -15.25 5.69
CA PHE A 275 -0.85 -14.85 4.90
C PHE A 275 -0.59 -13.35 5.00
N TRP A 276 0.66 -12.96 4.80
CA TRP A 276 1.02 -11.56 4.78
C TRP A 276 2.24 -11.26 3.89
N SER A 277 2.39 -10.01 3.55
CA SER A 277 3.54 -9.46 2.83
C SER A 277 4.02 -8.18 3.47
N CYS A 278 5.24 -7.79 3.19
CA CYS A 278 5.76 -6.50 3.61
C CYS A 278 6.76 -5.93 2.60
N ASP A 279 6.97 -4.61 2.74
CA ASP A 279 7.99 -3.88 2.00
C ASP A 279 9.21 -3.70 2.92
N THR A 280 10.43 -3.93 2.40
CA THR A 280 11.66 -3.85 3.18
C THR A 280 12.92 -3.64 2.32
N ARG A 281 14.07 -3.55 2.99
CA ARG A 281 15.39 -3.41 2.38
C ARG A 281 16.15 -4.74 2.42
N VAL A 282 17.02 -4.95 1.44
CA VAL A 282 17.82 -6.19 1.31
C VAL A 282 18.83 -6.37 2.45
N ASP A 283 19.48 -5.29 2.88
CA ASP A 283 20.51 -5.27 3.93
C ASP A 283 19.99 -5.57 5.35
N LEU A 284 18.67 -5.70 5.50
CA LEU A 284 18.03 -6.02 6.77
C LEU A 284 17.60 -7.49 6.89
N LEU A 285 17.82 -8.29 5.88
CA LEU A 285 17.43 -9.69 5.90
C LEU A 285 18.51 -10.55 6.60
N SER A 286 18.08 -11.62 7.24
CA SER A 286 18.97 -12.62 7.86
C SER A 286 18.28 -13.98 7.88
N ASP A 287 19.05 -15.04 8.06
CA ASP A 287 18.57 -16.42 8.02
C ASP A 287 17.47 -16.65 9.08
N GLU A 288 17.72 -16.30 10.35
CA GLU A 288 16.73 -16.41 11.42
C GLU A 288 15.47 -15.61 11.12
N LEU A 289 15.61 -14.35 10.70
CA LEU A 289 14.47 -13.49 10.41
C LEU A 289 13.57 -14.08 9.32
N LEU A 290 14.16 -14.49 8.20
CA LEU A 290 13.40 -15.04 7.05
C LEU A 290 12.72 -16.37 7.41
N ARG A 291 13.40 -17.21 8.18
CA ARG A 291 12.81 -18.45 8.70
C ARG A 291 11.57 -18.16 9.56
N GLU A 292 11.71 -17.28 10.55
CA GLU A 292 10.58 -16.92 11.44
C GLU A 292 9.43 -16.26 10.68
N MET A 293 9.75 -15.36 9.74
CA MET A 293 8.74 -14.71 8.89
C MET A 293 7.97 -15.74 8.05
N ARG A 294 8.67 -16.69 7.39
CA ARG A 294 8.00 -17.72 6.58
C ARG A 294 7.11 -18.62 7.42
N LEU A 295 7.59 -19.07 8.57
CA LEU A 295 6.82 -19.91 9.51
C LEU A 295 5.58 -19.18 10.04
N ALA A 296 5.61 -17.86 10.12
CA ALA A 296 4.48 -17.01 10.54
C ALA A 296 3.56 -16.58 9.39
N GLY A 297 3.70 -17.15 8.19
CA GLY A 297 2.81 -16.91 7.06
C GLY A 297 3.27 -15.84 6.07
N CYS A 298 4.50 -15.31 6.16
CA CYS A 298 5.03 -14.39 5.16
C CYS A 298 5.14 -15.08 3.79
N GLN A 299 4.49 -14.50 2.78
CA GLN A 299 4.49 -15.04 1.43
C GLN A 299 5.38 -14.25 0.48
N ARG A 300 5.50 -12.95 0.68
CA ARG A 300 6.24 -12.08 -0.23
C ARG A 300 6.97 -10.97 0.51
N LEU A 301 8.17 -10.70 0.04
CA LEU A 301 8.92 -9.49 0.32
C LEU A 301 8.97 -8.61 -0.92
N SER A 302 8.59 -7.35 -0.78
CA SER A 302 8.85 -6.35 -1.79
C SER A 302 10.10 -5.57 -1.40
N LEU A 303 11.12 -5.66 -2.21
CA LEU A 303 12.45 -5.11 -1.96
C LEU A 303 12.67 -3.88 -2.83
N GLY A 304 12.96 -2.74 -2.20
CA GLY A 304 13.41 -1.55 -2.90
C GLY A 304 14.84 -1.77 -3.38
N VAL A 305 15.01 -2.22 -4.61
CA VAL A 305 16.31 -2.47 -5.26
C VAL A 305 16.76 -1.27 -6.07
N GLU A 306 15.86 -0.65 -6.80
CA GLU A 306 15.95 0.54 -7.64
C GLU A 306 16.80 0.33 -8.90
N SER A 307 18.05 -0.20 -8.79
CA SER A 307 18.96 -0.43 -9.92
C SER A 307 19.83 -1.67 -9.70
N GLY A 308 20.23 -2.32 -10.79
CA GLY A 308 21.25 -3.35 -10.80
C GLY A 308 22.66 -2.81 -11.08
N SER A 309 22.82 -1.50 -11.19
CA SER A 309 24.11 -0.82 -11.37
C SER A 309 24.58 -0.23 -10.05
N GLN A 310 25.79 -0.63 -9.59
CA GLN A 310 26.36 -0.10 -8.35
C GLN A 310 26.52 1.42 -8.41
N ARG A 311 26.97 1.94 -9.54
CA ARG A 311 27.13 3.38 -9.74
C ARG A 311 25.80 4.15 -9.50
N ILE A 312 24.68 3.59 -9.95
CA ILE A 312 23.35 4.21 -9.73
C ILE A 312 22.94 4.09 -8.27
N LEU A 313 23.14 2.92 -7.64
CA LEU A 313 22.86 2.74 -6.21
C LEU A 313 23.61 3.74 -5.33
N ASP A 314 24.88 4.01 -5.69
CA ASP A 314 25.71 5.01 -5.00
C ASP A 314 25.18 6.44 -5.25
N ALA A 315 24.80 6.76 -6.49
CA ALA A 315 24.30 8.09 -6.87
C ALA A 315 22.98 8.46 -6.15
N ILE A 316 22.11 7.48 -5.90
CA ILE A 316 20.84 7.67 -5.16
C ILE A 316 21.00 7.46 -3.63
N GLU A 317 22.22 7.31 -3.15
CA GLU A 317 22.53 7.08 -1.73
C GLU A 317 21.78 5.87 -1.13
N LYS A 318 21.56 4.81 -1.91
CA LYS A 318 20.85 3.63 -1.42
C LYS A 318 21.62 2.86 -0.35
N LYS A 319 22.96 2.96 -0.37
CA LYS A 319 23.89 2.34 0.59
C LYS A 319 23.70 0.83 0.72
N ILE A 320 23.55 0.15 -0.41
CA ILE A 320 23.55 -1.30 -0.57
C ILE A 320 24.39 -1.65 -1.79
N SER A 321 24.92 -2.87 -1.82
CA SER A 321 25.64 -3.38 -2.98
C SER A 321 24.82 -4.35 -3.81
N VAL A 322 25.16 -4.47 -5.09
CA VAL A 322 24.57 -5.48 -5.98
C VAL A 322 24.78 -6.90 -5.44
N ALA A 323 25.91 -7.17 -4.79
CA ALA A 323 26.20 -8.45 -4.17
C ALA A 323 25.23 -8.77 -3.03
N GLU A 324 25.01 -7.82 -2.10
CA GLU A 324 24.04 -7.97 -1.00
C GLU A 324 22.62 -8.22 -1.52
N ILE A 325 22.23 -7.56 -2.61
CA ILE A 325 20.91 -7.79 -3.21
C ILE A 325 20.79 -9.25 -3.70
N LEU A 326 21.80 -9.75 -4.39
CA LEU A 326 21.81 -11.13 -4.90
C LEU A 326 21.76 -12.15 -3.76
N GLU A 327 22.59 -11.98 -2.73
CA GLU A 327 22.67 -12.85 -1.56
C GLU A 327 21.34 -12.88 -0.79
N SER A 328 20.78 -11.71 -0.49
CA SER A 328 19.52 -11.58 0.24
C SER A 328 18.35 -12.14 -0.55
N THR A 329 18.36 -12.00 -1.87
CA THR A 329 17.34 -12.60 -2.75
C THR A 329 17.42 -14.11 -2.72
N ALA A 330 18.62 -14.69 -2.89
CA ALA A 330 18.82 -16.13 -2.83
C ALA A 330 18.42 -16.69 -1.46
N LEU A 331 18.75 -15.98 -0.38
CA LEU A 331 18.39 -16.36 0.97
C LEU A 331 16.86 -16.34 1.19
N ALA A 332 16.14 -15.30 0.76
CA ALA A 332 14.68 -15.24 0.86
C ALA A 332 14.01 -16.37 0.06
N LYS A 333 14.46 -16.62 -1.17
CA LYS A 333 13.97 -17.71 -2.01
C LYS A 333 14.22 -19.08 -1.38
N SER A 334 15.34 -19.29 -0.69
CA SER A 334 15.65 -20.56 -0.03
C SER A 334 14.68 -20.94 1.10
N TYR A 335 13.87 -19.99 1.58
CA TYR A 335 12.75 -20.20 2.50
C TYR A 335 11.38 -20.22 1.81
N GLY A 336 11.33 -20.17 0.48
CA GLY A 336 10.09 -20.12 -0.29
C GLY A 336 9.34 -18.81 -0.16
N ILE A 337 9.99 -17.72 0.25
CA ILE A 337 9.40 -16.39 0.26
C ILE A 337 9.54 -15.80 -1.13
N LYS A 338 8.44 -15.40 -1.74
CA LYS A 338 8.45 -14.74 -3.04
C LYS A 338 9.10 -13.37 -2.92
N VAL A 339 9.89 -13.01 -3.93
CA VAL A 339 10.61 -11.74 -3.97
C VAL A 339 10.09 -10.91 -5.12
N ARG A 340 9.62 -9.70 -4.79
CA ARG A 340 9.27 -8.63 -5.74
C ARG A 340 10.33 -7.56 -5.67
N TYR A 341 10.78 -7.06 -6.82
CA TYR A 341 11.65 -5.90 -6.88
C TYR A 341 10.88 -4.65 -7.29
N TYR A 342 11.11 -3.57 -6.56
CA TYR A 342 10.85 -2.23 -7.04
C TYR A 342 12.12 -1.72 -7.71
N MET A 343 11.97 -1.36 -8.99
CA MET A 343 13.04 -0.88 -9.86
C MET A 343 12.69 0.53 -10.33
N MET A 344 13.68 1.36 -10.53
CA MET A 344 13.48 2.74 -10.92
C MET A 344 14.36 3.08 -12.13
N LEU A 345 13.78 3.76 -13.11
CA LEU A 345 14.44 4.28 -14.30
C LEU A 345 14.54 5.78 -14.24
N GLY A 346 15.55 6.34 -14.91
CA GLY A 346 15.77 7.76 -14.94
C GLY A 346 16.43 8.31 -13.68
N ASN A 347 17.18 7.47 -12.99
CA ASN A 347 17.97 7.88 -11.84
C ASN A 347 19.06 8.88 -12.23
N ARG A 348 19.56 9.62 -11.26
CA ARG A 348 20.71 10.50 -11.45
C ARG A 348 21.91 9.71 -12.01
N GLY A 349 22.49 10.19 -13.10
CA GLY A 349 23.59 9.55 -13.79
C GLY A 349 23.24 8.28 -14.55
N GLU A 350 21.96 8.00 -14.83
CA GLU A 350 21.55 6.86 -15.65
C GLU A 350 22.13 6.95 -17.06
N THR A 351 22.65 5.83 -17.56
CA THR A 351 23.17 5.71 -18.93
C THR A 351 22.73 4.38 -19.53
N ARG A 352 22.96 4.21 -20.84
CA ARG A 352 22.69 2.93 -21.51
C ARG A 352 23.43 1.76 -20.84
N GLU A 353 24.68 1.98 -20.43
CA GLU A 353 25.49 0.95 -19.76
C GLU A 353 24.86 0.57 -18.42
N SER A 354 24.51 1.54 -17.56
CA SER A 354 23.92 1.26 -16.27
C SER A 354 22.57 0.55 -16.39
N PHE A 355 21.78 0.88 -17.40
CA PHE A 355 20.55 0.19 -17.70
C PHE A 355 20.80 -1.25 -18.15
N GLN A 356 21.78 -1.48 -19.02
CA GLN A 356 22.20 -2.84 -19.43
C GLN A 356 22.74 -3.66 -18.25
N GLU A 357 23.45 -3.05 -17.31
CA GLU A 357 23.85 -3.69 -16.04
C GLU A 357 22.61 -4.14 -15.25
N THR A 358 21.59 -3.29 -15.17
CA THR A 358 20.32 -3.59 -14.48
C THR A 358 19.60 -4.78 -15.12
N LEU A 359 19.55 -4.86 -16.45
CA LEU A 359 18.93 -6.01 -17.14
C LEU A 359 19.69 -7.31 -16.88
N ARG A 360 21.03 -7.30 -16.99
CA ARG A 360 21.87 -8.48 -16.67
C ARG A 360 21.75 -8.88 -15.20
N PHE A 361 21.64 -7.91 -14.31
CA PHE A 361 21.40 -8.16 -12.90
C PHE A 361 20.08 -8.89 -12.67
N LEU A 362 18.97 -8.47 -13.31
CA LEU A 362 17.67 -9.16 -13.19
C LEU A 362 17.74 -10.61 -13.62
N GLU A 363 18.43 -10.91 -14.74
CA GLU A 363 18.65 -12.27 -15.21
C GLU A 363 19.43 -13.14 -14.21
N LYS A 364 20.35 -12.53 -13.46
CA LYS A 364 21.15 -13.20 -12.44
C LYS A 364 20.37 -13.39 -11.14
N ALA A 365 19.66 -12.36 -10.69
CA ALA A 365 18.91 -12.35 -9.44
C ALA A 365 17.63 -13.20 -9.51
N LYS A 366 17.00 -13.26 -10.67
CA LYS A 366 15.76 -14.02 -10.94
C LYS A 366 14.68 -13.77 -9.89
N PRO A 367 14.23 -12.50 -9.68
CA PRO A 367 13.11 -12.24 -8.80
C PRO A 367 11.83 -12.85 -9.36
N HIS A 368 10.87 -13.17 -8.50
CA HIS A 368 9.58 -13.71 -8.93
C HIS A 368 8.72 -12.67 -9.64
N GLU A 369 8.87 -11.43 -9.22
CA GLU A 369 8.14 -10.29 -9.75
C GLU A 369 9.05 -9.05 -9.74
N TYR A 370 8.79 -8.10 -10.64
CA TYR A 370 9.41 -6.79 -10.59
C TYR A 370 8.49 -5.72 -11.20
N VAL A 371 8.64 -4.50 -10.71
CA VAL A 371 7.93 -3.32 -11.20
C VAL A 371 8.97 -2.26 -11.51
N PHE A 372 8.91 -1.70 -12.72
CA PHE A 372 9.66 -0.51 -13.06
C PHE A 372 8.79 0.72 -12.94
N SER A 373 9.31 1.73 -12.27
CA SER A 373 8.72 3.07 -12.20
C SER A 373 9.74 4.08 -12.75
N CYS A 374 9.26 5.14 -13.38
CA CYS A 374 10.13 6.27 -13.70
C CYS A 374 10.38 7.08 -12.42
N LEU A 375 11.62 7.57 -12.26
CA LEU A 375 11.92 8.51 -11.19
C LEU A 375 11.03 9.74 -11.33
N SER A 376 10.27 10.02 -10.31
CA SER A 376 9.52 11.26 -10.17
C SER A 376 10.14 12.07 -9.04
N ILE A 377 10.46 13.33 -9.33
CA ILE A 377 11.05 14.22 -8.33
C ILE A 377 9.94 14.72 -7.41
N TYR A 378 9.78 14.05 -6.27
CA TYR A 378 8.79 14.43 -5.29
C TYR A 378 9.22 15.64 -4.47
N PRO A 379 8.31 16.59 -4.17
CA PRO A 379 8.61 17.78 -3.37
C PRO A 379 9.20 17.41 -1.99
N GLY A 380 10.20 18.17 -1.56
CA GLY A 380 10.86 17.99 -0.27
C GLY A 380 11.93 16.90 -0.21
N THR A 381 12.15 16.14 -1.28
CA THR A 381 13.23 15.16 -1.38
C THR A 381 14.58 15.84 -1.63
N LYS A 382 15.69 15.12 -1.41
CA LYS A 382 17.02 15.65 -1.76
C LYS A 382 17.14 15.92 -3.26
N ASP A 383 16.55 15.05 -4.09
CA ASP A 383 16.54 15.24 -5.55
C ASP A 383 15.73 16.49 -5.95
N PHE A 384 14.63 16.78 -5.25
CA PHE A 384 13.87 17.99 -5.44
C PHE A 384 14.72 19.26 -5.15
N HIS A 385 15.38 19.29 -3.99
CA HIS A 385 16.23 20.42 -3.64
C HIS A 385 17.43 20.58 -4.58
N ALA A 386 17.99 19.46 -5.07
CA ALA A 386 19.06 19.51 -6.06
C ALA A 386 18.57 20.06 -7.41
N ALA A 387 17.39 19.64 -7.87
CA ALA A 387 16.79 20.10 -9.10
C ALA A 387 16.41 21.59 -9.02
N GLU A 388 15.82 22.01 -7.89
CA GLU A 388 15.49 23.43 -7.62
C GLU A 388 16.74 24.31 -7.64
N LYS A 389 17.82 23.88 -6.98
CA LYS A 389 19.09 24.61 -6.95
C LYS A 389 19.74 24.74 -8.32
N GLN A 390 19.55 23.77 -9.20
CA GLN A 390 20.09 23.79 -10.57
C GLN A 390 19.17 24.53 -11.55
N GLY A 391 18.01 25.00 -11.10
CA GLY A 391 17.03 25.67 -11.96
C GLY A 391 16.31 24.75 -12.94
N TRP A 392 16.34 23.43 -12.71
CA TRP A 392 15.64 22.47 -13.57
C TRP A 392 14.16 22.36 -13.24
N LEU A 393 13.78 22.73 -12.03
CA LEU A 393 12.45 22.60 -11.48
C LEU A 393 12.13 23.80 -10.60
N SER A 394 10.92 24.31 -10.70
CA SER A 394 10.38 25.30 -9.76
C SER A 394 9.19 24.72 -8.99
N ARG A 395 8.95 25.21 -7.77
CA ARG A 395 7.81 24.81 -6.95
C ARG A 395 6.47 25.05 -7.63
N THR A 396 6.38 26.09 -8.46
CA THR A 396 5.16 26.46 -9.19
C THR A 396 4.77 25.44 -10.24
N GLU A 397 5.72 24.67 -10.79
CA GLU A 397 5.43 23.62 -11.76
C GLU A 397 4.52 22.52 -11.20
N TYR A 398 4.56 22.29 -9.86
CA TYR A 398 3.69 21.32 -9.21
C TYR A 398 2.21 21.73 -9.13
N PHE A 399 1.89 22.97 -9.49
CA PHE A 399 0.53 23.50 -9.50
C PHE A 399 0.02 23.74 -10.92
N SER A 400 0.90 23.93 -11.90
CA SER A 400 0.58 24.29 -13.29
C SER A 400 0.69 23.13 -14.28
N GLY A 401 1.54 22.13 -14.04
CA GLY A 401 1.82 21.03 -14.98
C GLY A 401 1.08 19.74 -14.68
N ASP A 402 1.13 18.78 -15.60
CA ASP A 402 0.75 17.40 -15.37
C ASP A 402 1.83 16.66 -14.59
N PHE A 403 1.42 15.65 -13.79
CA PHE A 403 2.37 14.83 -13.05
C PHE A 403 3.40 14.14 -13.96
N GLN A 404 2.98 13.71 -15.15
CA GLN A 404 3.86 13.04 -16.13
C GLN A 404 4.82 13.98 -16.83
N GLU A 405 4.59 15.27 -16.78
CA GLU A 405 5.51 16.29 -17.28
C GLU A 405 6.59 16.66 -16.27
N LEU A 406 6.52 16.12 -15.05
CA LEU A 406 7.58 16.29 -14.07
C LEU A 406 8.85 15.66 -14.64
N LYS A 407 9.76 16.53 -14.99
CA LYS A 407 11.01 16.18 -15.68
C LYS A 407 11.77 15.14 -14.88
N THR A 408 11.99 14.04 -15.50
CA THR A 408 13.00 13.05 -15.19
C THR A 408 13.88 12.95 -16.43
N PRO A 409 15.08 12.64 -16.34
CA PRO A 409 16.07 12.50 -15.30
C PRO A 409 17.05 13.66 -15.31
N PHE A 410 17.86 13.72 -14.26
CA PHE A 410 18.79 14.81 -14.04
C PHE A 410 19.82 15.03 -15.15
N ASP A 411 20.40 13.99 -15.77
CA ASP A 411 21.58 14.10 -16.62
C ASP A 411 21.56 13.15 -17.82
N ALA A 412 20.47 12.47 -18.13
CA ALA A 412 20.47 11.54 -19.24
C ALA A 412 20.47 12.27 -20.58
N ASP A 413 21.33 11.85 -21.49
CA ASP A 413 21.30 12.32 -22.86
C ASP A 413 20.02 11.89 -23.59
N GLU A 414 19.66 12.58 -24.66
CA GLU A 414 18.46 12.26 -25.44
C GLU A 414 18.37 10.79 -25.88
N PRO A 415 19.46 10.12 -26.34
CA PRO A 415 19.41 8.70 -26.69
C PRO A 415 19.13 7.78 -25.51
N THR A 416 19.61 8.10 -24.31
CA THR A 416 19.32 7.34 -23.09
C THR A 416 17.86 7.52 -22.69
N LEU A 417 17.34 8.73 -22.72
CA LEU A 417 15.93 9.04 -22.46
C LEU A 417 14.99 8.30 -23.40
N ALA A 418 15.28 8.35 -24.70
CA ALA A 418 14.48 7.64 -25.71
C ALA A 418 14.43 6.13 -25.42
N MET A 419 15.57 5.53 -25.11
CA MET A 419 15.65 4.11 -24.76
C MET A 419 14.85 3.78 -23.48
N LEU A 420 14.97 4.59 -22.43
CA LEU A 420 14.24 4.36 -21.17
C LEU A 420 12.73 4.48 -21.36
N ASN A 421 12.29 5.48 -22.13
CA ASN A 421 10.86 5.68 -22.44
C ASN A 421 10.29 4.53 -23.28
N GLU A 422 11.03 4.07 -24.29
CA GLU A 422 10.64 2.90 -25.10
C GLU A 422 10.53 1.64 -24.24
N TRP A 423 11.52 1.39 -23.39
CA TRP A 423 11.47 0.25 -22.45
C TRP A 423 10.27 0.36 -21.52
N PHE A 424 10.07 1.50 -20.87
CA PHE A 424 8.99 1.70 -19.93
C PHE A 424 7.62 1.53 -20.57
N ALA A 425 7.42 2.03 -21.79
CA ALA A 425 6.16 1.87 -22.51
C ALA A 425 5.79 0.40 -22.75
N GLY A 426 6.79 -0.47 -22.93
CA GLY A 426 6.60 -1.92 -23.10
C GLY A 426 6.52 -2.72 -21.76
N HIS A 427 6.87 -2.12 -20.64
CA HIS A 427 7.02 -2.80 -19.34
C HIS A 427 6.33 -2.07 -18.20
N THR A 428 5.20 -1.44 -18.47
CA THR A 428 4.39 -0.78 -17.44
C THR A 428 3.74 -1.80 -16.50
N GLY A 429 3.60 -1.43 -15.23
CA GLY A 429 2.96 -2.24 -14.21
C GLY A 429 3.80 -3.45 -13.77
N LEU A 430 3.13 -4.40 -13.12
CA LEU A 430 3.76 -5.58 -12.56
C LEU A 430 4.18 -6.58 -13.62
N GLN A 431 5.45 -6.90 -13.65
CA GLN A 431 6.04 -7.93 -14.50
C GLN A 431 6.20 -9.24 -13.73
N ILE A 432 5.79 -10.34 -14.34
CA ILE A 432 6.04 -11.69 -13.82
C ILE A 432 7.46 -12.09 -14.25
N GLY A 433 8.30 -12.32 -13.26
CA GLY A 433 9.68 -12.73 -13.45
C GLY A 433 9.86 -14.25 -13.54
N TRP A 434 10.80 -14.75 -12.76
CA TRP A 434 11.20 -16.17 -12.77
C TRP A 434 10.39 -16.98 -11.75
N ARG A 435 10.32 -18.28 -11.98
CA ARG A 435 9.59 -19.23 -11.14
C ARG A 435 10.54 -20.27 -10.63
N ASP A 436 10.31 -20.70 -9.41
CA ASP A 436 10.98 -21.84 -8.84
C ASP A 436 10.33 -23.14 -9.36
N GLY A 437 11.13 -24.17 -9.51
CA GLY A 437 10.69 -25.49 -9.98
C GLY A 437 10.55 -26.50 -8.84
N VAL A 438 10.33 -27.76 -9.21
CA VAL A 438 10.17 -28.87 -8.25
C VAL A 438 11.41 -29.04 -7.36
N ALA A 439 12.61 -28.91 -7.93
CA ALA A 439 13.85 -29.09 -7.17
C ALA A 439 14.01 -28.03 -6.07
N GLU A 440 13.74 -26.76 -6.41
CA GLU A 440 13.81 -25.65 -5.47
C GLU A 440 12.79 -25.84 -4.34
N TYR A 441 11.52 -26.19 -4.65
CA TYR A 441 10.50 -26.38 -3.62
C TYR A 441 10.75 -27.61 -2.73
N ARG A 442 11.39 -28.67 -3.24
CA ARG A 442 11.85 -29.78 -2.40
C ARG A 442 12.94 -29.33 -1.43
N SER A 443 13.91 -28.57 -1.90
CA SER A 443 14.96 -28.00 -1.04
C SER A 443 14.41 -27.06 0.03
N ILE A 444 13.36 -26.27 -0.30
CA ILE A 444 12.67 -25.42 0.67
C ILE A 444 12.02 -26.27 1.78
N LEU A 445 11.35 -27.37 1.45
CA LEU A 445 10.77 -28.29 2.44
C LEU A 445 11.84 -28.95 3.30
N GLU A 446 12.98 -29.36 2.73
CA GLU A 446 14.11 -29.89 3.49
C GLU A 446 14.65 -28.87 4.50
N LYS A 447 14.74 -27.61 4.13
CA LYS A 447 15.26 -26.52 4.97
C LYS A 447 14.24 -26.06 6.03
N LEU A 448 12.98 -25.95 5.66
CA LEU A 448 11.92 -25.35 6.48
C LEU A 448 11.21 -26.41 7.37
N GLY A 449 11.19 -27.66 6.93
CA GLY A 449 10.33 -28.73 7.46
C GLY A 449 8.94 -28.71 6.82
N ASP A 450 8.04 -29.53 7.36
CA ASP A 450 6.64 -29.58 6.89
C ASP A 450 5.96 -28.23 7.11
N HIS A 451 5.57 -27.58 6.01
CA HIS A 451 4.93 -26.27 6.02
C HIS A 451 3.85 -26.18 4.96
N HIS A 452 2.63 -25.83 5.38
CA HIS A 452 1.44 -25.83 4.52
C HIS A 452 1.64 -25.11 3.19
N ALA A 453 2.19 -23.88 3.21
CA ALA A 453 2.38 -23.11 1.98
C ALA A 453 3.51 -23.68 1.08
N ALA A 454 4.57 -24.23 1.66
CA ALA A 454 5.63 -24.89 0.88
C ALA A 454 5.12 -26.16 0.20
N HIS A 455 4.21 -26.90 0.85
CA HIS A 455 3.52 -28.02 0.21
C HIS A 455 2.62 -27.58 -0.94
N MET A 456 1.87 -26.47 -0.78
CA MET A 456 1.05 -25.93 -1.89
C MET A 456 1.88 -25.45 -3.06
N ASP A 457 3.02 -24.78 -2.81
CA ASP A 457 3.96 -24.33 -3.84
C ASP A 457 4.55 -25.54 -4.60
N LEU A 458 4.96 -26.59 -3.87
CA LEU A 458 5.45 -27.83 -4.50
C LEU A 458 4.36 -28.55 -5.28
N ALA A 459 3.14 -28.60 -4.78
CA ALA A 459 2.01 -29.19 -5.51
C ALA A 459 1.77 -28.49 -6.85
N GLY A 460 1.85 -27.15 -6.89
CA GLY A 460 1.76 -26.38 -8.11
C GLY A 460 2.87 -26.71 -9.12
N ALA A 461 4.10 -26.85 -8.63
CA ALA A 461 5.25 -27.21 -9.48
C ALA A 461 5.16 -28.64 -10.01
N LEU A 462 4.74 -29.61 -9.19
CA LEU A 462 4.52 -31.00 -9.59
C LEU A 462 3.41 -31.12 -10.63
N TYR A 463 2.30 -30.41 -10.42
CA TYR A 463 1.25 -30.37 -11.44
C TYR A 463 1.75 -29.82 -12.77
N ALA A 464 2.50 -28.72 -12.76
CA ALA A 464 3.08 -28.15 -13.97
C ALA A 464 4.08 -29.11 -14.67
N ALA A 465 4.70 -30.01 -13.90
CA ALA A 465 5.57 -31.08 -14.39
C ALA A 465 4.80 -32.36 -14.83
N GLY A 466 3.47 -32.40 -14.69
CA GLY A 466 2.63 -33.55 -15.06
C GLY A 466 2.49 -34.64 -13.99
N ASP A 467 3.04 -34.41 -12.78
CA ASP A 467 2.91 -35.34 -11.64
C ASP A 467 1.67 -35.01 -10.81
N LEU A 468 0.51 -35.53 -11.25
CA LEU A 468 -0.77 -35.29 -10.58
C LEU A 468 -0.87 -35.94 -9.20
N ASP A 469 -0.30 -37.13 -9.03
CA ASP A 469 -0.39 -37.88 -7.76
C ASP A 469 0.51 -37.25 -6.70
N GLY A 470 1.71 -36.83 -7.10
CA GLY A 470 2.57 -36.03 -6.25
C GLY A 470 1.94 -34.71 -5.85
N ALA A 471 1.33 -34.00 -6.80
CA ALA A 471 0.64 -32.73 -6.55
C ALA A 471 -0.50 -32.91 -5.54
N GLU A 472 -1.36 -33.90 -5.71
CA GLU A 472 -2.47 -34.20 -4.80
C GLU A 472 -1.98 -34.53 -3.39
N THR A 473 -0.95 -35.38 -3.28
CA THR A 473 -0.32 -35.72 -1.99
C THR A 473 0.10 -34.48 -1.21
N HIS A 474 0.70 -33.50 -1.89
CA HIS A 474 1.17 -32.27 -1.26
C HIS A 474 0.02 -31.30 -0.93
N VAL A 475 -1.04 -31.23 -1.72
CA VAL A 475 -2.26 -30.46 -1.36
C VAL A 475 -2.91 -31.03 -0.11
N LEU A 476 -3.05 -32.35 -0.01
CA LEU A 476 -3.61 -33.02 1.17
C LEU A 476 -2.76 -32.81 2.42
N LYS A 477 -1.42 -32.82 2.30
CA LYS A 477 -0.52 -32.46 3.40
C LYS A 477 -0.70 -31.00 3.84
N ALA A 478 -0.84 -30.09 2.89
CA ALA A 478 -1.09 -28.68 3.21
C ALA A 478 -2.38 -28.49 4.00
N LEU A 479 -3.46 -29.17 3.59
CA LEU A 479 -4.74 -29.15 4.32
C LEU A 479 -4.60 -29.74 5.74
N ALA A 480 -3.84 -30.82 5.91
CA ALA A 480 -3.56 -31.41 7.22
C ALA A 480 -2.72 -30.52 8.13
N LEU A 481 -2.02 -29.52 7.59
CA LEU A 481 -1.21 -28.52 8.29
C LEU A 481 -1.96 -27.18 8.47
N ASP A 482 -3.28 -27.19 8.48
CA ASP A 482 -4.11 -26.00 8.67
C ASP A 482 -3.81 -24.86 7.66
N TYR A 483 -3.73 -25.21 6.37
CA TYR A 483 -3.51 -24.24 5.31
C TYR A 483 -4.54 -23.10 5.35
N PRO A 484 -4.13 -21.81 5.40
CA PRO A 484 -5.04 -20.68 5.67
C PRO A 484 -6.18 -20.49 4.66
N CYS A 485 -6.02 -21.00 3.43
CA CYS A 485 -6.99 -20.86 2.35
C CYS A 485 -7.47 -22.23 1.83
N PRO A 486 -8.18 -23.04 2.65
CA PRO A 486 -8.54 -24.40 2.29
C PRO A 486 -9.46 -24.49 1.06
N GLY A 487 -10.26 -23.45 0.80
CA GLY A 487 -11.05 -23.35 -0.44
C GLY A 487 -10.18 -23.37 -1.70
N LEU A 488 -9.04 -22.68 -1.68
CA LEU A 488 -8.07 -22.74 -2.78
C LEU A 488 -7.44 -24.13 -2.93
N ALA A 489 -7.13 -24.81 -1.83
CA ALA A 489 -6.61 -26.18 -1.87
C ALA A 489 -7.64 -27.15 -2.48
N TYR A 490 -8.93 -27.07 -2.11
CA TYR A 490 -9.99 -27.85 -2.73
C TYR A 490 -10.21 -27.49 -4.22
N ASN A 491 -10.03 -26.24 -4.61
CA ASN A 491 -10.05 -25.86 -6.02
C ASN A 491 -8.91 -26.54 -6.81
N HIS A 492 -7.72 -26.70 -6.22
CA HIS A 492 -6.63 -27.46 -6.84
C HIS A 492 -7.01 -28.93 -7.02
N LEU A 493 -7.58 -29.56 -5.99
CA LEU A 493 -8.04 -30.96 -6.06
C LEU A 493 -9.14 -31.14 -7.11
N ALA A 494 -10.05 -30.18 -7.26
CA ALA A 494 -11.05 -30.20 -8.33
C ALA A 494 -10.40 -30.14 -9.73
N CYS A 495 -9.36 -29.34 -9.89
CA CYS A 495 -8.60 -29.28 -11.13
C CYS A 495 -7.88 -30.59 -11.44
N PHE A 496 -7.33 -31.28 -10.43
CA PHE A 496 -6.68 -32.59 -10.61
C PHE A 496 -7.70 -33.68 -10.98
N ALA A 497 -8.86 -33.68 -10.32
CA ALA A 497 -9.96 -34.58 -10.68
C ALA A 497 -10.41 -34.37 -12.14
N LYS A 498 -10.52 -33.14 -12.60
CA LYS A 498 -10.81 -32.78 -14.00
C LYS A 498 -9.77 -33.39 -14.96
N GLU A 499 -8.47 -33.30 -14.65
CA GLU A 499 -7.42 -33.88 -15.50
C GLU A 499 -7.54 -35.43 -15.60
N ARG A 500 -7.98 -36.07 -14.52
CA ARG A 500 -8.28 -37.52 -14.52
C ARG A 500 -9.58 -37.87 -15.23
N GLY A 501 -10.45 -36.91 -15.53
CA GLY A 501 -11.78 -37.10 -16.08
C GLY A 501 -12.81 -37.53 -15.06
N ASP A 502 -12.51 -37.37 -13.78
CA ASP A 502 -13.40 -37.63 -12.66
C ASP A 502 -14.33 -36.44 -12.43
N TYR A 503 -15.56 -36.55 -12.95
CA TYR A 503 -16.58 -35.52 -12.83
C TYR A 503 -17.09 -35.39 -11.38
N ASP A 504 -17.38 -36.50 -10.74
CA ASP A 504 -18.00 -36.52 -9.43
C ASP A 504 -17.04 -35.99 -8.37
N GLY A 505 -15.77 -36.40 -8.40
CA GLY A 505 -14.72 -35.89 -7.55
C GLY A 505 -14.48 -34.38 -7.76
N MET A 506 -14.46 -33.93 -9.02
CA MET A 506 -14.32 -32.49 -9.32
C MET A 506 -15.45 -31.69 -8.72
N MET A 507 -16.70 -32.10 -8.86
CA MET A 507 -17.86 -31.38 -8.35
C MET A 507 -17.94 -31.43 -6.82
N ASP A 508 -17.54 -32.53 -6.19
CA ASP A 508 -17.43 -32.62 -4.73
C ASP A 508 -16.40 -31.63 -4.17
N TYR A 509 -15.22 -31.56 -4.78
CA TYR A 509 -14.20 -30.61 -4.38
C TYR A 509 -14.63 -29.14 -4.61
N PHE A 510 -15.26 -28.81 -5.73
CA PHE A 510 -15.83 -27.46 -5.93
C PHE A 510 -16.91 -27.13 -4.90
N SER A 511 -17.75 -28.10 -4.53
CA SER A 511 -18.76 -27.90 -3.49
C SER A 511 -18.13 -27.61 -2.13
N LYS A 512 -17.06 -28.34 -1.75
CA LYS A 512 -16.28 -28.07 -0.54
C LYS A 512 -15.64 -26.70 -0.56
N ALA A 513 -14.99 -26.35 -1.68
CA ALA A 513 -14.36 -25.04 -1.86
C ALA A 513 -15.37 -23.89 -1.73
N ALA A 514 -16.53 -24.01 -2.40
CA ALA A 514 -17.57 -22.97 -2.38
C ALA A 514 -18.23 -22.78 -1.01
N LYS A 515 -18.28 -23.82 -0.18
CA LYS A 515 -18.78 -23.70 1.21
C LYS A 515 -17.83 -22.91 2.11
N ILE A 516 -16.53 -23.01 1.85
CA ILE A 516 -15.47 -22.38 2.67
C ILE A 516 -15.22 -20.95 2.20
N ASP A 517 -15.01 -20.76 0.89
CA ASP A 517 -14.61 -19.48 0.30
C ASP A 517 -15.57 -19.10 -0.86
N PRO A 518 -16.86 -18.83 -0.59
CA PRO A 518 -17.88 -18.63 -1.64
C PRO A 518 -17.62 -17.42 -2.53
N GLN A 519 -16.82 -16.46 -2.08
CA GLN A 519 -16.50 -15.24 -2.80
C GLN A 519 -15.13 -15.27 -3.48
N HIS A 520 -14.39 -16.38 -3.39
CA HIS A 520 -13.07 -16.47 -4.01
C HIS A 520 -13.20 -16.43 -5.54
N TRP A 521 -12.62 -15.41 -6.18
CA TRP A 521 -12.84 -15.14 -7.60
C TRP A 521 -12.43 -16.30 -8.53
N ILE A 522 -11.31 -17.00 -8.28
CA ILE A 522 -10.89 -18.20 -9.06
C ILE A 522 -11.92 -19.30 -8.96
N LEU A 523 -12.42 -19.52 -7.76
CA LEU A 523 -13.44 -20.53 -7.54
C LEU A 523 -14.72 -20.18 -8.29
N ILE A 524 -15.15 -18.92 -8.20
CA ILE A 524 -16.32 -18.42 -8.95
C ILE A 524 -16.10 -18.61 -10.46
N GLN A 525 -14.94 -18.24 -10.98
CA GLN A 525 -14.59 -18.37 -12.38
C GLN A 525 -14.64 -19.84 -12.82
N ASN A 526 -13.97 -20.74 -12.11
CA ASN A 526 -13.93 -22.16 -12.43
C ASN A 526 -15.30 -22.84 -12.32
N VAL A 527 -16.07 -22.53 -11.28
CA VAL A 527 -17.44 -23.06 -11.12
C VAL A 527 -18.35 -22.56 -12.24
N ASN A 528 -18.26 -21.30 -12.64
CA ASN A 528 -19.04 -20.76 -13.76
C ASN A 528 -18.60 -21.37 -15.10
N ALA A 529 -17.30 -21.56 -15.32
CA ALA A 529 -16.79 -22.26 -16.50
C ALA A 529 -17.30 -23.70 -16.56
N ALA A 530 -17.29 -24.43 -15.44
CA ALA A 530 -17.83 -25.77 -15.35
C ALA A 530 -19.33 -25.80 -15.65
N ARG A 531 -20.12 -24.92 -15.04
CA ARG A 531 -21.57 -24.82 -15.31
C ARG A 531 -21.88 -24.52 -16.78
N ALA A 532 -21.18 -23.58 -17.38
CA ALA A 532 -21.36 -23.26 -18.81
C ALA A 532 -20.98 -24.44 -19.73
N TRP A 533 -19.87 -25.11 -19.40
CA TRP A 533 -19.40 -26.27 -20.20
C TRP A 533 -20.39 -27.42 -20.20
N PHE A 534 -20.89 -27.82 -19.05
CA PHE A 534 -21.82 -28.97 -18.94
C PHE A 534 -23.21 -28.67 -19.51
N LYS A 535 -23.62 -27.40 -19.53
CA LYS A 535 -24.84 -26.99 -20.23
C LYS A 535 -24.78 -27.32 -21.72
N ASN A 536 -23.58 -27.38 -22.31
CA ASN A 536 -23.33 -27.65 -23.72
C ASN A 536 -22.88 -29.10 -23.99
N GLY A 537 -22.78 -29.98 -22.99
CA GLY A 537 -22.53 -31.42 -23.14
C GLY A 537 -21.09 -31.79 -23.48
N GLY A 538 -20.09 -31.09 -23.01
CA GLY A 538 -18.68 -31.38 -23.29
C GLY A 538 -18.04 -32.42 -22.35
N PRO A 539 -16.98 -33.16 -22.80
CA PRO A 539 -16.26 -34.09 -21.94
C PRO A 539 -15.43 -33.38 -20.87
N VAL A 540 -15.38 -33.96 -19.65
CA VAL A 540 -14.74 -33.37 -18.46
C VAL A 540 -13.30 -32.95 -18.70
N LYS A 541 -12.48 -33.79 -19.32
CA LYS A 541 -11.06 -33.49 -19.61
C LYS A 541 -10.84 -32.27 -20.50
N LYS A 542 -11.82 -31.87 -21.30
CA LYS A 542 -11.74 -30.71 -22.19
C LYS A 542 -12.33 -29.42 -21.58
N LEU A 543 -12.82 -29.51 -20.36
CA LEU A 543 -13.31 -28.35 -19.65
C LEU A 543 -12.19 -27.29 -19.52
N PRO A 544 -12.39 -26.05 -20.01
CA PRO A 544 -11.40 -25.00 -19.90
C PRO A 544 -11.45 -24.39 -18.51
N LEU A 545 -10.95 -25.12 -17.51
CA LEU A 545 -10.68 -24.54 -16.21
C LEU A 545 -9.40 -23.71 -16.31
N ASP A 546 -9.44 -22.54 -15.75
CA ASP A 546 -8.22 -21.77 -15.53
C ASP A 546 -7.47 -22.41 -14.36
N LEU A 547 -6.51 -23.24 -14.72
CA LEU A 547 -5.68 -23.97 -13.79
C LEU A 547 -4.62 -23.04 -13.22
N VAL A 548 -5.05 -22.03 -12.50
CA VAL A 548 -4.13 -21.31 -11.67
C VAL A 548 -3.81 -22.19 -10.48
N VAL A 549 -3.05 -23.24 -10.74
CA VAL A 549 -2.48 -24.16 -9.75
C VAL A 549 -1.36 -23.44 -9.01
N ARG A 550 -1.47 -22.14 -8.86
CA ARG A 550 -0.50 -21.37 -8.13
C ARG A 550 -1.11 -20.90 -6.86
N HIS A 551 -0.44 -21.24 -5.82
CA HIS A 551 -0.43 -20.43 -4.64
C HIS A 551 0.23 -19.10 -5.04
N ASP A 552 -0.45 -18.34 -5.90
CA ASP A 552 0.05 -17.09 -6.40
C ASP A 552 -0.51 -15.99 -5.52
N PHE A 553 0.39 -15.27 -4.90
CA PHE A 553 0.06 -14.15 -4.03
C PHE A 553 -0.83 -13.10 -4.73
N GLN A 554 -0.63 -12.89 -6.03
CA GLN A 554 -1.47 -11.98 -6.83
C GLN A 554 -2.94 -12.39 -6.86
N LEU A 555 -3.23 -13.70 -6.82
CA LEU A 555 -4.59 -14.18 -6.79
C LEU A 555 -5.26 -13.88 -5.45
N LEU A 556 -4.51 -14.03 -4.37
CA LEU A 556 -4.95 -13.64 -3.03
C LEU A 556 -5.16 -12.13 -2.95
N GLU A 557 -4.25 -11.33 -3.48
CA GLU A 557 -4.40 -9.86 -3.54
C GLU A 557 -5.66 -9.46 -4.31
N ARG A 558 -5.93 -10.04 -5.48
CA ARG A 558 -7.14 -9.75 -6.24
C ARG A 558 -8.43 -10.12 -5.50
N THR A 559 -8.39 -11.20 -4.72
CA THR A 559 -9.54 -11.61 -3.91
C THR A 559 -9.80 -10.67 -2.75
N ILE A 560 -8.76 -10.01 -2.23
CA ILE A 560 -8.82 -9.11 -1.07
C ILE A 560 -9.04 -7.65 -1.51
N GLN A 561 -9.11 -7.36 -2.79
CA GLN A 561 -9.37 -6.00 -3.27
C GLN A 561 -10.85 -5.52 -3.14
N PRO A 562 -11.55 -5.70 -2.00
CA PRO A 562 -12.77 -4.92 -1.74
C PRO A 562 -12.48 -3.44 -1.49
N THR A 563 -11.19 -3.07 -1.43
CA THR A 563 -10.72 -1.68 -1.23
C THR A 563 -10.36 -0.97 -2.52
N LEU A 564 -10.36 -1.63 -3.67
CA LEU A 564 -10.55 -0.92 -4.93
C LEU A 564 -11.93 -0.26 -4.87
N PRO A 565 -12.06 0.98 -5.37
CA PRO A 565 -13.32 1.68 -5.32
C PRO A 565 -14.39 0.84 -6.03
N GLY A 566 -15.09 0.06 -5.24
CA GLY A 566 -16.33 -0.55 -5.63
C GLY A 566 -17.42 0.54 -5.69
N PRO A 567 -18.62 0.23 -6.23
CA PRO A 567 -19.71 1.17 -6.16
C PRO A 567 -19.91 1.61 -4.70
N LEU A 568 -20.01 2.92 -4.50
CA LEU A 568 -20.35 3.44 -3.16
C LEU A 568 -21.67 2.79 -2.71
N PRO A 569 -21.81 2.47 -1.42
CA PRO A 569 -23.08 2.02 -0.87
C PRO A 569 -24.19 3.01 -1.24
N GLU A 570 -25.40 2.53 -1.52
CA GLU A 570 -26.54 3.40 -1.87
C GLU A 570 -26.81 4.48 -0.80
N ASP A 571 -26.53 4.15 0.47
CA ASP A 571 -26.67 5.02 1.63
C ASP A 571 -25.42 5.84 1.97
N TYR A 572 -24.47 5.99 1.03
CA TYR A 572 -23.20 6.69 1.31
C TYR A 572 -23.38 8.13 1.80
N ALA A 573 -24.48 8.78 1.46
CA ALA A 573 -24.78 10.14 1.89
C ALA A 573 -25.53 10.22 3.24
N GLU A 574 -26.03 9.11 3.78
CA GLU A 574 -26.73 9.07 5.05
C GLU A 574 -25.74 9.06 6.23
N TRP A 575 -25.90 10.01 7.14
CA TRP A 575 -25.13 10.05 8.38
C TRP A 575 -25.85 9.22 9.45
N LYS A 576 -25.31 8.03 9.74
CA LYS A 576 -25.76 7.16 10.82
C LYS A 576 -24.70 7.18 11.92
N ALA A 577 -25.13 7.35 13.17
CA ALA A 577 -24.24 7.10 14.30
C ALA A 577 -23.83 5.63 14.24
N ALA A 578 -22.57 5.37 13.85
CA ALA A 578 -22.02 4.03 13.96
C ALA A 578 -21.91 3.68 15.44
N PRO A 579 -22.37 2.50 15.91
CA PRO A 579 -22.05 2.05 17.24
C PRO A 579 -20.53 2.02 17.38
N LEU A 580 -20.00 2.77 18.35
CA LEU A 580 -18.58 2.74 18.65
C LEU A 580 -18.22 1.29 19.02
N PRO A 581 -17.19 0.69 18.41
CA PRO A 581 -16.73 -0.62 18.83
C PRO A 581 -16.31 -0.52 20.31
N ALA A 582 -16.63 -1.53 21.11
CA ALA A 582 -16.15 -1.62 22.48
C ALA A 582 -14.61 -1.68 22.42
N GLU A 583 -13.96 -0.57 22.74
CA GLU A 583 -12.51 -0.57 22.92
C GLU A 583 -12.18 -1.41 24.15
N PRO A 584 -11.13 -2.26 24.11
CA PRO A 584 -10.54 -2.74 25.34
C PRO A 584 -10.18 -1.49 26.17
N ALA A 585 -10.46 -1.51 27.45
CA ALA A 585 -10.32 -0.38 28.37
C ALA A 585 -8.85 0.07 28.55
N THR A 586 -8.25 0.54 27.48
CA THR A 586 -6.99 1.29 27.52
C THR A 586 -7.37 2.74 27.75
N ALA A 587 -7.06 3.22 28.94
CA ALA A 587 -7.37 4.54 29.40
C ALA A 587 -7.02 5.59 28.33
N TYR A 588 -8.00 6.41 27.98
CA TYR A 588 -7.81 7.67 27.27
C TYR A 588 -6.81 8.53 28.06
N VAL A 589 -5.57 8.54 27.63
CA VAL A 589 -4.60 9.49 28.13
C VAL A 589 -4.95 10.81 27.46
N LYS A 590 -5.63 11.70 28.23
CA LYS A 590 -5.70 13.11 27.85
C LYS A 590 -4.32 13.54 27.40
N THR A 591 -4.22 14.12 26.20
CA THR A 591 -2.98 14.77 25.76
C THR A 591 -2.50 15.66 26.91
N PRO A 592 -1.27 15.47 27.42
CA PRO A 592 -0.76 16.37 28.43
C PRO A 592 -0.78 17.79 27.86
N ASP A 593 -1.36 18.72 28.58
CA ASP A 593 -1.21 20.14 28.31
C ASP A 593 0.28 20.42 28.10
N VAL A 594 0.63 20.99 26.95
CA VAL A 594 2.01 21.27 26.55
C VAL A 594 2.48 22.56 27.27
N GLU A 595 2.42 22.55 28.59
CA GLU A 595 3.16 23.51 29.43
C GLU A 595 3.87 22.75 30.56
N GLY A 596 5.17 22.64 30.41
CA GLY A 596 6.08 22.40 31.53
C GLY A 596 6.47 20.96 31.79
N SER A 597 7.38 20.40 31.02
CA SER A 597 8.35 19.42 31.53
C SER A 597 9.57 19.32 30.62
N THR A 598 10.39 20.38 30.64
CA THR A 598 11.80 20.27 30.31
C THR A 598 12.58 19.97 31.58
N LYS A 599 12.55 18.75 32.08
CA LYS A 599 13.55 18.26 33.04
C LYS A 599 13.82 16.78 32.81
N GLY A 600 15.01 16.52 32.27
CA GLY A 600 15.77 15.33 32.58
C GLY A 600 15.44 14.06 31.80
N LEU A 601 15.67 14.01 30.50
CA LEU A 601 16.04 12.76 29.85
C LEU A 601 17.40 12.95 29.17
N ASP A 602 18.35 12.26 29.78
CA ASP A 602 19.77 12.23 29.46
C ASP A 602 19.96 11.94 27.95
N ALA A 603 20.66 12.83 27.26
CA ALA A 603 20.98 12.76 25.83
C ALA A 603 21.88 11.58 25.44
N LYS A 604 22.14 10.63 26.35
CA LYS A 604 23.02 9.45 26.15
C LYS A 604 22.30 8.14 25.82
N LYS A 605 20.97 8.11 25.76
CA LYS A 605 20.22 6.96 25.23
C LYS A 605 19.76 7.16 23.78
N ARG A 606 20.58 7.76 22.95
CA ARG A 606 20.45 7.58 21.49
C ARG A 606 20.82 6.15 21.19
N LEU A 607 19.89 5.41 20.61
CA LEU A 607 20.08 4.07 20.11
C LEU A 607 21.46 3.97 19.40
N ARG A 608 22.39 3.29 20.03
CA ARG A 608 23.49 2.68 19.31
C ARG A 608 22.86 1.59 18.43
N ILE A 609 22.80 1.84 17.13
CA ILE A 609 22.74 0.78 16.14
C ILE A 609 24.12 0.13 16.24
N VAL A 610 24.22 -0.95 16.95
CA VAL A 610 25.42 -1.76 17.04
C VAL A 610 25.08 -3.09 16.42
N GLU A 611 25.89 -3.37 15.37
CA GLU A 611 26.37 -4.65 14.84
C GLU A 611 25.41 -5.83 14.79
#